data_a3cd3ed71a213b1b9a2a0ad1e873d8cf
#
_entry.id   a3cd3ed71a213b1b9a2a0ad1e873d8cf
#
_cell.length_a   1.000
_cell.length_b   1.000
_cell.length_c   1.000
_cell.angle_alpha   90.00
_cell.angle_beta   90.00
_cell.angle_gamma   90.00
#
_symmetry.space_group_name_H-M   'P 1'
#
loop_
_entity.id
_entity.type
_entity.pdbx_description
1 polymer ?
#
loop_
_entity_poly.entity_id
_entity_poly.type
_entity_poly.pdbx_seq_one_letter_code
_entity_poly.pdbx_strand_id
1 'polypeptide(L)'
;MAFDMSRGWFLKIRTSKLSTRITIVFVAAFILPWGAYAWLTMTERSEQVARTEHHLASLAAAYGEHATSLMRLGVAVPTDKAGSPLSNLAGRGNEELEAFRRALNVPGVRFSLRRIENAATVSAGENTAETVTADLTPVLNDSNGTISAEVDRPAAGIVAIASQSEDEALKDWRSRAVSEAWGFFLRSVFVVAVGGFFVHQVRRREAVEVELLAAKELAESASRAKSEFLANMSHELRTPLNAIIGFSEIIKTRKFGPASERYPDYAGDIFNSGTHLLALINDILNLSKLEAGQLVLQDDNVDLATSVAACVSLVEMQAQQSGIQLSVALDSDTHAIRADERRIRQVLINLLSNAVKFTPEGGEIRVSSARRDSGLAITVSDTGIGIAPEDIAKAMTPFGQVESKVRRKYEGTGLGLPLAKQLVELHGGTFSVESALNAGTTVTFVLPPERVLCRCA
;
A
#
# COMPACT_ATOMS: atom_id res chain seq x y z
N MET A 1 8.83 -14.42 -14.41
CA MET A 1 8.47 -14.03 -13.04
C MET A 1 9.32 -12.93 -12.42
N ALA A 2 10.40 -12.48 -13.04
CA ALA A 2 11.33 -11.46 -12.49
C ALA A 2 11.10 -10.00 -12.97
N PHE A 3 10.16 -9.76 -13.90
CA PHE A 3 9.97 -8.41 -14.51
C PHE A 3 8.90 -7.56 -13.85
N ASP A 4 8.11 -8.10 -12.93
CA ASP A 4 6.93 -7.42 -12.36
C ASP A 4 7.15 -6.78 -10.97
N MET A 5 8.22 -7.17 -10.27
CA MET A 5 8.53 -6.59 -8.95
C MET A 5 9.09 -5.17 -9.00
N SER A 6 9.68 -4.71 -10.12
CA SER A 6 10.31 -3.39 -10.21
C SER A 6 9.31 -2.26 -10.38
N ARG A 7 8.21 -2.46 -11.10
CA ARG A 7 7.18 -1.42 -11.31
C ARG A 7 6.36 -1.14 -10.06
N GLY A 8 5.97 -2.17 -9.32
CA GLY A 8 5.26 -2.02 -8.06
C GLY A 8 6.09 -1.32 -6.98
N TRP A 9 7.42 -1.54 -6.96
CA TRP A 9 8.34 -0.91 -6.04
C TRP A 9 8.57 0.58 -6.35
N PHE A 10 8.68 0.96 -7.63
CA PHE A 10 8.82 2.35 -8.07
C PHE A 10 7.56 3.19 -7.81
N LEU A 11 6.36 2.64 -7.98
CA LEU A 11 5.09 3.31 -7.61
C LEU A 11 5.01 3.52 -6.09
N LYS A 12 5.35 2.50 -5.29
CA LYS A 12 5.33 2.57 -3.82
C LYS A 12 6.32 3.59 -3.25
N ILE A 13 7.49 3.78 -3.89
CA ILE A 13 8.48 4.80 -3.52
C ILE A 13 8.01 6.21 -3.89
N ARG A 14 7.28 6.37 -5.00
CA ARG A 14 6.78 7.69 -5.44
C ARG A 14 5.62 8.18 -4.56
N THR A 15 4.72 7.30 -4.15
CA THR A 15 3.59 7.60 -3.26
C THR A 15 4.07 7.85 -1.82
N SER A 16 5.07 7.10 -1.33
CA SER A 16 5.65 7.34 0.00
C SER A 16 6.28 8.73 0.13
N LYS A 17 6.90 9.25 -0.94
CA LYS A 17 7.49 10.60 -0.96
C LYS A 17 6.44 11.71 -0.90
N LEU A 18 5.29 11.55 -1.53
CA LEU A 18 4.23 12.57 -1.50
C LEU A 18 3.56 12.59 -0.12
N SER A 19 3.15 11.46 0.41
CA SER A 19 2.55 11.37 1.74
C SER A 19 3.51 11.83 2.84
N THR A 20 4.81 11.52 2.72
CA THR A 20 5.84 11.96 3.65
C THR A 20 6.04 13.48 3.59
N ARG A 21 6.08 14.07 2.40
CA ARG A 21 6.18 15.54 2.22
C ARG A 21 4.98 16.26 2.79
N ILE A 22 3.78 15.77 2.55
CA ILE A 22 2.54 16.32 3.12
C ILE A 22 2.59 16.24 4.64
N THR A 23 3.02 15.11 5.22
CA THR A 23 3.16 14.96 6.68
C THR A 23 4.17 15.95 7.26
N ILE A 24 5.32 16.17 6.62
CA ILE A 24 6.34 17.13 7.07
C ILE A 24 5.77 18.56 7.06
N VAL A 25 5.07 18.94 6.00
CA VAL A 25 4.43 20.28 5.90
C VAL A 25 3.39 20.47 7.02
N PHE A 26 2.58 19.45 7.30
CA PHE A 26 1.59 19.52 8.39
C PHE A 26 2.24 19.61 9.77
N VAL A 27 3.31 18.85 10.03
CA VAL A 27 4.07 18.91 11.28
C VAL A 27 4.70 20.29 11.46
N ALA A 28 5.30 20.85 10.42
CA ALA A 28 5.87 22.20 10.46
C ALA A 28 4.79 23.27 10.67
N ALA A 29 3.65 23.17 9.98
CA ALA A 29 2.50 24.06 10.13
C ALA A 29 1.86 23.98 11.53
N PHE A 30 2.09 22.90 12.28
CA PHE A 30 1.65 22.76 13.65
C PHE A 30 2.67 23.34 14.66
N ILE A 31 3.96 22.98 14.54
CA ILE A 31 4.99 23.34 15.52
C ILE A 31 5.33 24.83 15.47
N LEU A 32 5.48 25.43 14.29
CA LEU A 32 5.90 26.83 14.13
C LEU A 32 4.91 27.82 14.78
N PRO A 33 3.59 27.71 14.60
CA PRO A 33 2.64 28.60 15.27
C PRO A 33 2.63 28.45 16.79
N TRP A 34 2.85 27.25 17.33
CA TRP A 34 2.96 27.04 18.78
C TRP A 34 4.21 27.68 19.37
N GLY A 35 5.35 27.61 18.66
CA GLY A 35 6.55 28.33 19.03
C GLY A 35 6.36 29.84 19.02
N ALA A 36 5.73 30.38 17.99
CA ALA A 36 5.41 31.80 17.89
C ALA A 36 4.42 32.25 18.98
N TYR A 37 3.39 31.46 19.28
CA TYR A 37 2.44 31.75 20.35
C TYR A 37 3.11 31.76 21.73
N ALA A 38 3.94 30.77 22.03
CA ALA A 38 4.68 30.72 23.30
C ALA A 38 5.62 31.94 23.47
N TRP A 39 6.31 32.29 22.39
CA TRP A 39 7.19 33.49 22.42
C TRP A 39 6.40 34.79 22.65
N LEU A 40 5.26 34.95 21.94
CA LEU A 40 4.40 36.13 22.09
C LEU A 40 3.85 36.26 23.52
N THR A 41 3.33 35.16 24.08
CA THR A 41 2.79 35.17 25.47
C THR A 41 3.84 35.44 26.52
N MET A 42 5.10 34.98 26.32
CA MET A 42 6.22 35.32 27.20
C MET A 42 6.59 36.80 27.12
N THR A 43 6.57 37.36 25.89
CA THR A 43 6.86 38.79 25.69
C THR A 43 5.78 39.67 26.33
N GLU A 44 4.49 39.33 26.12
CA GLU A 44 3.38 40.05 26.76
C GLU A 44 3.44 40.00 28.30
N ARG A 45 3.84 38.84 28.89
CA ARG A 45 4.02 38.72 30.32
C ARG A 45 5.10 39.67 30.81
N SER A 46 6.25 39.73 30.15
CA SER A 46 7.36 40.60 30.54
C SER A 46 6.97 42.08 30.44
N GLU A 47 6.24 42.48 29.40
CA GLU A 47 5.72 43.85 29.27
C GLU A 47 4.70 44.21 30.39
N GLN A 48 3.82 43.25 30.73
CA GLN A 48 2.84 43.48 31.81
C GLN A 48 3.51 43.68 33.16
N VAL A 49 4.55 42.88 33.48
CA VAL A 49 5.35 43.04 34.69
C VAL A 49 6.00 44.44 34.70
N ALA A 50 6.68 44.83 33.61
CA ALA A 50 7.33 46.13 33.50
C ALA A 50 6.35 47.31 33.65
N ARG A 51 5.15 47.21 33.07
CA ARG A 51 4.08 48.25 33.27
C ARG A 51 3.64 48.33 34.71
N THR A 52 3.51 47.19 35.39
CA THR A 52 3.13 47.15 36.80
C THR A 52 4.23 47.78 37.66
N GLU A 53 5.52 47.49 37.40
CA GLU A 53 6.66 48.11 38.09
C GLU A 53 6.65 49.63 37.92
N HIS A 54 6.47 50.14 36.71
CA HIS A 54 6.37 51.59 36.47
C HIS A 54 5.18 52.23 37.20
N HIS A 55 4.03 51.54 37.22
CA HIS A 55 2.86 52.03 37.96
C HIS A 55 3.12 52.05 39.46
N LEU A 56 3.72 51.01 40.04
CA LEU A 56 4.10 50.94 41.45
C LEU A 56 5.13 52.02 41.80
N ALA A 57 6.11 52.28 40.93
CA ALA A 57 7.08 53.36 41.13
C ALA A 57 6.41 54.75 41.20
N SER A 58 5.44 55.01 40.31
CA SER A 58 4.68 56.26 40.36
C SER A 58 3.84 56.39 41.62
N LEU A 59 3.24 55.30 42.09
CA LEU A 59 2.49 55.25 43.32
C LEU A 59 3.40 55.45 44.59
N ALA A 60 4.57 54.76 44.59
CA ALA A 60 5.56 54.90 45.64
C ALA A 60 6.08 56.35 45.72
N ALA A 61 6.31 56.99 44.55
CA ALA A 61 6.72 58.42 44.51
C ALA A 61 5.67 59.37 45.11
N ALA A 62 4.40 59.17 44.73
CA ALA A 62 3.28 59.99 45.28
C ALA A 62 3.08 59.75 46.76
N TYR A 63 3.19 58.51 47.25
CA TYR A 63 3.08 58.14 48.64
C TYR A 63 4.25 58.75 49.46
N GLY A 64 5.48 58.69 48.97
CA GLY A 64 6.67 59.25 49.56
C GLY A 64 6.63 60.77 49.59
N GLU A 65 6.09 61.43 48.56
CA GLU A 65 5.92 62.91 48.57
C GLU A 65 4.91 63.35 49.59
N HIS A 66 3.80 62.64 49.72
CA HIS A 66 2.81 62.95 50.77
C HIS A 66 3.38 62.75 52.16
N ALA A 67 4.12 61.66 52.41
CA ALA A 67 4.81 61.42 53.70
C ALA A 67 5.84 62.53 54.02
N THR A 68 6.59 62.94 53.00
CA THR A 68 7.57 64.05 53.17
C THR A 68 6.87 65.39 53.54
N SER A 69 5.73 65.67 52.95
CA SER A 69 4.92 66.87 53.24
C SER A 69 4.40 66.83 54.65
N LEU A 70 3.94 65.72 55.18
CA LEU A 70 3.52 65.51 56.53
C LEU A 70 4.66 65.74 57.54
N MET A 71 5.85 65.19 57.23
CA MET A 71 7.04 65.41 58.05
C MET A 71 7.46 66.89 58.15
N ARG A 72 7.37 67.66 57.05
CA ARG A 72 7.61 69.07 56.99
C ARG A 72 6.64 69.88 57.86
N LEU A 73 5.43 69.35 58.01
CA LEU A 73 4.40 69.95 58.90
C LEU A 73 4.56 69.52 60.37
N GLY A 74 5.63 68.80 60.70
CA GLY A 74 5.92 68.33 62.05
C GLY A 74 5.09 67.14 62.51
N VAL A 75 4.44 66.48 61.58
CA VAL A 75 3.67 65.23 61.83
C VAL A 75 4.61 64.05 61.83
N ALA A 76 4.66 63.30 62.92
CA ALA A 76 5.45 62.05 62.94
C ALA A 76 4.87 60.98 62.01
N VAL A 77 5.66 60.53 61.05
CA VAL A 77 5.28 59.51 60.09
C VAL A 77 5.87 58.17 60.53
N PRO A 78 5.07 57.07 60.55
CA PRO A 78 5.56 55.77 60.96
C PRO A 78 6.52 55.23 59.86
N THR A 79 7.75 54.94 60.28
CA THR A 79 8.71 54.22 59.41
C THR A 79 8.97 52.84 59.99
N ASP A 80 8.96 51.84 59.16
CA ASP A 80 9.25 50.46 59.54
C ASP A 80 10.74 50.37 59.95
N LYS A 81 11.04 50.29 61.22
CA LYS A 81 12.28 49.69 61.72
C LYS A 81 11.98 48.26 62.07
N ALA A 82 12.69 47.37 61.45
CA ALA A 82 12.65 45.96 61.87
C ALA A 82 12.92 45.90 63.38
N GLY A 83 11.88 45.74 64.20
CA GLY A 83 11.97 45.39 65.60
C GLY A 83 11.69 46.48 66.69
N SER A 84 11.04 47.62 66.38
CA SER A 84 10.66 48.55 67.38
C SER A 84 9.17 48.81 67.51
N PRO A 85 8.54 48.67 68.70
CA PRO A 85 7.14 49.01 68.90
C PRO A 85 6.98 50.53 69.04
N LEU A 86 6.90 51.28 67.96
CA LEU A 86 6.56 52.74 67.97
C LEU A 86 5.03 52.87 67.71
N SER A 87 4.23 52.26 68.59
CA SER A 87 2.76 52.27 68.42
C SER A 87 2.06 53.47 69.01
N ASN A 88 2.74 54.38 69.80
CA ASN A 88 2.05 55.40 70.56
C ASN A 88 2.31 56.87 70.19
N LEU A 89 3.18 57.22 69.27
CA LEU A 89 3.47 58.62 68.88
C LEU A 89 3.06 58.95 67.40
N ALA A 90 2.53 58.03 66.67
CA ALA A 90 2.26 58.19 65.23
C ALA A 90 0.74 58.25 64.86
N GLY A 91 -0.13 58.50 65.85
CA GLY A 91 -1.58 58.38 65.62
C GLY A 91 -2.10 59.25 64.48
N ARG A 92 -1.75 60.53 64.43
CA ARG A 92 -2.26 61.45 63.41
C ARG A 92 -1.62 61.25 62.01
N GLY A 93 -0.32 61.01 62.01
CA GLY A 93 0.39 60.76 60.73
C GLY A 93 -0.02 59.43 60.06
N ASN A 94 -0.33 58.43 60.89
CA ASN A 94 -0.83 57.14 60.38
C ASN A 94 -2.25 57.24 59.79
N GLU A 95 -3.14 58.02 60.47
CA GLU A 95 -4.49 58.27 59.97
C GLU A 95 -4.50 59.01 58.62
N GLU A 96 -3.63 60.03 58.47
CA GLU A 96 -3.54 60.81 57.22
C GLU A 96 -2.92 59.98 56.06
N LEU A 97 -1.86 59.19 56.36
CA LEU A 97 -1.28 58.26 55.37
C LEU A 97 -2.26 57.14 54.97
N GLU A 98 -3.03 56.63 55.91
CA GLU A 98 -4.10 55.67 55.64
C GLU A 98 -5.26 56.28 54.84
N ALA A 99 -5.59 57.54 55.10
CA ALA A 99 -6.57 58.32 54.35
C ALA A 99 -6.09 58.54 52.89
N PHE A 100 -4.79 58.87 52.71
CA PHE A 100 -4.20 59.00 51.38
C PHE A 100 -4.12 57.68 50.65
N ARG A 101 -3.72 56.59 51.33
CA ARG A 101 -3.76 55.23 50.75
C ARG A 101 -5.15 54.83 50.25
N ARG A 102 -6.20 55.16 51.05
CA ARG A 102 -7.59 54.92 50.65
C ARG A 102 -8.00 55.85 49.51
N ALA A 103 -7.51 57.04 49.40
CA ALA A 103 -7.77 57.98 48.31
C ALA A 103 -7.10 57.56 47.00
N LEU A 104 -5.95 56.91 47.07
CA LEU A 104 -5.32 56.30 45.87
C LEU A 104 -6.11 55.11 45.29
N ASN A 105 -6.94 54.47 46.12
CA ASN A 105 -7.90 53.39 45.74
C ASN A 105 -7.29 52.33 44.79
N VAL A 106 -6.06 51.90 45.06
CA VAL A 106 -5.40 50.86 44.24
C VAL A 106 -5.49 49.52 44.96
N PRO A 107 -6.35 48.60 44.49
CA PRO A 107 -6.53 47.30 45.13
C PRO A 107 -5.26 46.46 45.05
N GLY A 108 -4.93 45.75 46.12
CA GLY A 108 -3.82 44.80 46.19
C GLY A 108 -2.42 45.45 46.39
N VAL A 109 -2.28 46.73 46.32
CA VAL A 109 -1.00 47.45 46.57
C VAL A 109 -0.80 47.68 48.03
N ARG A 110 0.38 47.28 48.55
CA ARG A 110 0.85 47.55 49.88
C ARG A 110 1.86 48.70 49.83
N PHE A 111 1.70 49.67 50.73
CA PHE A 111 2.61 50.77 50.85
C PHE A 111 3.35 50.66 52.20
N SER A 112 4.66 50.87 52.20
CA SER A 112 5.51 50.96 53.42
C SER A 112 6.55 52.04 53.25
N LEU A 113 7.01 52.54 54.39
CA LEU A 113 8.09 53.53 54.46
C LEU A 113 9.22 52.98 55.30
N ARG A 114 10.41 52.94 54.71
CA ARG A 114 11.64 52.52 55.40
C ARG A 114 12.56 53.73 55.68
N ARG A 115 13.13 53.83 56.87
CA ARG A 115 14.09 54.89 57.18
C ARG A 115 15.48 54.55 56.63
N ILE A 116 16.15 55.54 56.06
CA ILE A 116 17.53 55.39 55.59
C ILE A 116 18.45 55.48 56.79
N GLU A 117 19.20 54.43 57.16
CA GLU A 117 20.01 54.33 58.38
C GLU A 117 21.28 55.22 58.40
N ASN A 118 21.67 55.85 57.28
CA ASN A 118 22.88 56.66 57.14
C ASN A 118 22.62 58.03 56.50
N ALA A 119 21.41 58.59 56.62
CA ALA A 119 21.23 60.00 56.28
C ALA A 119 21.94 60.87 57.25
N ALA A 120 23.13 61.32 56.91
CA ALA A 120 23.79 62.40 57.64
C ALA A 120 22.80 63.55 57.76
N THR A 121 22.57 64.05 59.02
CA THR A 121 21.78 65.25 59.30
C THR A 121 22.30 66.41 58.46
N VAL A 122 21.67 66.63 57.32
CA VAL A 122 21.90 67.87 56.58
C VAL A 122 21.20 68.98 57.34
N SER A 123 22.02 69.79 58.00
CA SER A 123 21.59 71.01 58.68
C SER A 123 20.84 71.91 57.73
N ALA A 124 19.70 72.38 58.18
CA ALA A 124 18.89 73.39 57.52
C ALA A 124 19.70 74.62 57.12
N GLY A 125 19.90 74.87 55.88
CA GLY A 125 20.57 76.08 55.36
C GLY A 125 20.50 76.07 53.84
N GLU A 126 19.70 77.00 53.33
CA GLU A 126 19.66 77.55 51.99
C GLU A 126 18.80 76.85 50.90
N ASN A 127 17.86 77.65 50.47
CA ASN A 127 17.02 77.50 49.30
C ASN A 127 17.85 77.30 48.02
N THR A 128 17.90 76.12 47.51
CA THR A 128 18.08 75.85 46.06
C THR A 128 17.08 74.79 45.69
N ALA A 129 16.15 75.15 44.78
CA ALA A 129 15.26 74.25 44.14
C ALA A 129 16.06 73.41 43.10
N GLU A 130 16.83 72.48 43.63
CA GLU A 130 17.37 71.39 42.80
C GLU A 130 16.27 70.37 42.58
N THR A 131 15.89 70.24 41.35
CA THR A 131 15.06 69.15 40.85
C THR A 131 15.80 67.83 41.13
N VAL A 132 15.58 67.28 42.30
CA VAL A 132 16.08 65.92 42.60
C VAL A 132 15.34 64.97 41.70
N THR A 133 15.97 64.61 40.63
CA THR A 133 15.56 63.42 39.83
C THR A 133 15.58 62.26 40.79
N ALA A 134 14.40 61.77 41.15
CA ALA A 134 14.25 60.53 41.89
C ALA A 134 14.93 59.43 41.11
N ASP A 135 16.02 58.90 41.61
CA ASP A 135 16.68 57.76 41.05
C ASP A 135 15.74 56.53 41.23
N LEU A 136 15.03 56.20 40.20
CA LEU A 136 14.11 55.05 40.14
C LEU A 136 14.98 53.83 40.11
N THR A 137 15.36 53.24 41.21
CA THR A 137 15.95 51.89 41.21
C THR A 137 14.83 50.89 41.33
N PRO A 138 14.47 50.23 40.23
CA PRO A 138 13.54 49.09 40.33
C PRO A 138 14.27 47.96 41.04
N VAL A 139 13.86 47.62 42.24
CA VAL A 139 14.34 46.42 42.91
C VAL A 139 13.56 45.26 42.38
N LEU A 140 14.24 44.46 41.52
CA LEU A 140 13.77 43.24 40.95
C LEU A 140 13.34 42.24 42.03
N ASN A 141 12.07 41.81 41.93
CA ASN A 141 11.52 40.53 42.32
C ASN A 141 12.17 39.86 43.54
N ASP A 142 11.63 40.17 44.72
CA ASP A 142 11.95 39.43 45.93
C ASP A 142 11.43 37.99 45.79
N SER A 143 12.15 37.01 46.32
CA SER A 143 11.91 35.57 46.26
C SER A 143 10.50 35.11 46.72
N ASN A 144 9.62 36.03 47.07
CA ASN A 144 8.26 35.82 47.59
C ASN A 144 7.13 36.07 46.58
N GLY A 145 7.40 36.24 45.26
CA GLY A 145 6.36 36.46 44.26
C GLY A 145 5.62 37.80 44.40
N THR A 146 6.32 38.85 44.80
CA THR A 146 5.82 40.23 44.87
C THR A 146 6.61 41.13 43.92
N ILE A 147 5.90 41.98 43.18
CA ILE A 147 6.48 43.07 42.38
C ILE A 147 6.55 44.29 43.28
N SER A 148 7.73 44.90 43.46
CA SER A 148 7.92 46.07 44.32
C SER A 148 8.69 47.14 43.56
N ALA A 149 8.35 48.37 43.85
CA ALA A 149 9.10 49.55 43.42
C ALA A 149 9.46 50.37 44.64
N GLU A 150 10.73 50.78 44.75
CA GLU A 150 11.27 51.63 45.79
C GLU A 150 11.62 53.01 45.23
N VAL A 151 11.27 54.04 45.96
CA VAL A 151 11.61 55.45 45.62
C VAL A 151 12.27 56.12 46.80
N ASP A 152 13.50 56.50 46.60
CA ASP A 152 14.28 57.15 47.59
C ASP A 152 13.89 58.64 47.75
N ARG A 153 13.73 59.10 49.03
CA ARG A 153 13.49 60.49 49.39
C ARG A 153 14.57 60.94 50.38
N PRO A 154 15.77 61.17 49.90
CA PRO A 154 16.93 61.45 50.76
C PRO A 154 16.74 62.73 51.64
N ALA A 155 16.05 63.76 51.11
CA ALA A 155 15.72 64.96 51.85
C ALA A 155 14.83 64.74 53.09
N ALA A 156 14.07 63.64 53.11
CA ALA A 156 13.24 63.23 54.24
C ALA A 156 13.82 62.01 54.99
N GLY A 157 14.92 61.42 54.49
CA GLY A 157 15.55 60.26 55.10
C GLY A 157 14.68 59.00 55.03
N ILE A 158 13.80 58.87 54.04
CA ILE A 158 12.87 57.75 53.85
C ILE A 158 12.94 57.16 52.47
N VAL A 159 12.64 55.89 52.41
CA VAL A 159 12.35 55.12 51.12
C VAL A 159 10.86 54.76 51.13
N ALA A 160 10.17 55.17 50.10
CA ALA A 160 8.79 54.79 49.91
C ALA A 160 8.72 53.50 49.02
N ILE A 161 8.01 52.53 49.52
CA ILE A 161 7.90 51.22 48.83
C ILE A 161 6.42 50.94 48.50
N ALA A 162 6.14 50.69 47.26
CA ALA A 162 4.85 50.15 46.84
C ALA A 162 5.06 48.72 46.34
N SER A 163 4.27 47.77 46.83
CA SER A 163 4.38 46.36 46.43
C SER A 163 3.01 45.73 46.13
N GLN A 164 2.97 44.85 45.13
CA GLN A 164 1.78 44.13 44.76
C GLN A 164 2.13 42.64 44.52
N SER A 165 1.21 41.73 44.84
CA SER A 165 1.37 40.30 44.52
C SER A 165 1.39 40.11 43.02
N GLU A 166 2.35 39.30 42.50
CA GLU A 166 2.44 38.93 41.08
C GLU A 166 1.15 38.26 40.62
N ASP A 167 0.52 37.46 41.48
CA ASP A 167 -0.74 36.79 41.17
C ASP A 167 -1.88 37.76 40.85
N GLU A 168 -1.93 38.87 41.60
CA GLU A 168 -2.94 39.92 41.45
C GLU A 168 -2.64 40.80 40.21
N ALA A 169 -1.36 41.15 40.03
CA ALA A 169 -0.89 41.94 38.90
C ALA A 169 -1.09 41.22 37.55
N LEU A 170 -0.95 39.90 37.53
CA LEU A 170 -1.07 39.07 36.33
C LEU A 170 -2.43 38.37 36.17
N LYS A 171 -3.38 38.60 37.07
CA LYS A 171 -4.69 37.93 37.08
C LYS A 171 -5.43 38.07 35.75
N ASP A 172 -5.55 39.30 35.25
CA ASP A 172 -6.26 39.58 34.00
C ASP A 172 -5.50 39.06 32.77
N TRP A 173 -4.16 39.12 32.84
CA TRP A 173 -3.33 38.53 31.78
C TRP A 173 -3.48 37.00 31.72
N ARG A 174 -3.42 36.32 32.89
CA ARG A 174 -3.62 34.85 32.93
C ARG A 174 -4.96 34.43 32.38
N SER A 175 -6.04 35.14 32.76
CA SER A 175 -7.38 34.86 32.26
C SER A 175 -7.46 34.95 30.74
N ARG A 176 -6.87 35.98 30.15
CA ARG A 176 -6.80 36.15 28.67
C ARG A 176 -5.91 35.11 28.05
N ALA A 177 -4.71 34.90 28.57
CA ALA A 177 -3.76 33.92 28.04
C ALA A 177 -4.32 32.50 28.02
N VAL A 178 -5.06 32.11 29.08
CA VAL A 178 -5.71 30.78 29.13
C VAL A 178 -6.83 30.66 28.07
N SER A 179 -7.67 31.69 27.92
CA SER A 179 -8.75 31.67 26.93
C SER A 179 -8.23 31.64 25.50
N GLU A 180 -7.17 32.37 25.21
CA GLU A 180 -6.49 32.39 23.91
C GLU A 180 -5.79 31.05 23.61
N ALA A 181 -5.14 30.45 24.64
CA ALA A 181 -4.53 29.13 24.52
C ALA A 181 -5.55 28.06 24.16
N TRP A 182 -6.73 28.07 24.77
CA TRP A 182 -7.81 27.17 24.40
C TRP A 182 -8.30 27.39 22.97
N GLY A 183 -8.47 28.63 22.55
CA GLY A 183 -8.83 28.98 21.18
C GLY A 183 -7.78 28.50 20.17
N PHE A 184 -6.52 28.67 20.51
CA PHE A 184 -5.41 28.21 19.67
C PHE A 184 -5.33 26.68 19.60
N PHE A 185 -5.53 25.98 20.72
CA PHE A 185 -5.59 24.53 20.79
C PHE A 185 -6.70 23.95 19.93
N LEU A 186 -7.92 24.48 20.04
CA LEU A 186 -9.06 24.01 19.24
C LEU A 186 -8.83 24.19 17.73
N ARG A 187 -8.28 25.35 17.33
CA ARG A 187 -7.89 25.58 15.91
C ARG A 187 -6.85 24.59 15.44
N SER A 188 -5.85 24.30 16.27
CA SER A 188 -4.80 23.34 15.95
C SER A 188 -5.34 21.92 15.78
N VAL A 189 -6.23 21.47 16.67
CA VAL A 189 -6.91 20.18 16.56
C VAL A 189 -7.73 20.10 15.26
N PHE A 190 -8.45 21.16 14.91
CA PHE A 190 -9.21 21.22 13.67
C PHE A 190 -8.32 21.08 12.42
N VAL A 191 -7.21 21.82 12.37
CA VAL A 191 -6.25 21.73 11.25
C VAL A 191 -5.67 20.31 11.12
N VAL A 192 -5.29 19.69 12.24
CA VAL A 192 -4.77 18.31 12.24
C VAL A 192 -5.84 17.30 11.77
N ALA A 193 -7.08 17.46 12.24
CA ALA A 193 -8.18 16.59 11.83
C ALA A 193 -8.47 16.69 10.32
N VAL A 194 -8.56 17.91 9.79
CA VAL A 194 -8.76 18.16 8.36
C VAL A 194 -7.59 17.62 7.53
N GLY A 195 -6.36 17.90 7.97
CA GLY A 195 -5.17 17.38 7.29
C GLY A 195 -5.09 15.87 7.30
N GLY A 196 -5.38 15.21 8.42
CA GLY A 196 -5.45 13.77 8.55
C GLY A 196 -6.52 13.15 7.64
N PHE A 197 -7.69 13.79 7.55
CA PHE A 197 -8.75 13.38 6.62
C PHE A 197 -8.30 13.46 5.16
N PHE A 198 -7.65 14.54 4.75
CA PHE A 198 -7.13 14.68 3.38
C PHE A 198 -6.05 13.64 3.05
N VAL A 199 -5.10 13.42 3.96
CA VAL A 199 -4.06 12.38 3.78
C VAL A 199 -4.70 10.99 3.67
N HIS A 200 -5.71 10.70 4.49
CA HIS A 200 -6.44 9.43 4.40
C HIS A 200 -7.16 9.27 3.04
N GLN A 201 -7.81 10.32 2.56
CA GLN A 201 -8.50 10.31 1.26
C GLN A 201 -7.54 10.11 0.08
N VAL A 202 -6.37 10.78 0.12
CA VAL A 202 -5.35 10.62 -0.93
C VAL A 202 -4.83 9.17 -0.95
N ARG A 203 -4.49 8.62 0.22
CA ARG A 203 -4.03 7.22 0.32
C ARG A 203 -5.06 6.22 -0.16
N ARG A 204 -6.34 6.45 0.16
CA ARG A 204 -7.43 5.59 -0.30
C ARG A 204 -7.59 5.63 -1.81
N ARG A 205 -7.50 6.82 -2.42
CA ARG A 205 -7.55 6.97 -3.89
C ARG A 205 -6.38 6.26 -4.57
N GLU A 206 -5.15 6.44 -4.07
CA GLU A 206 -3.96 5.77 -4.62
C GLU A 206 -4.09 4.24 -4.56
N ALA A 207 -4.61 3.68 -3.46
CA ALA A 207 -4.83 2.23 -3.33
C ALA A 207 -5.85 1.71 -4.36
N VAL A 208 -6.98 2.40 -4.54
CA VAL A 208 -8.02 2.04 -5.52
C VAL A 208 -7.50 2.17 -6.96
N GLU A 209 -6.68 3.18 -7.26
CA GLU A 209 -6.10 3.36 -8.59
C GLU A 209 -5.15 2.22 -8.96
N VAL A 210 -4.31 1.76 -8.02
CA VAL A 210 -3.43 0.61 -8.22
C VAL A 210 -4.22 -0.67 -8.48
N GLU A 211 -5.28 -0.92 -7.71
CA GLU A 211 -6.15 -2.08 -7.89
C GLU A 211 -6.88 -2.04 -9.24
N LEU A 212 -7.39 -0.86 -9.62
CA LEU A 212 -8.05 -0.66 -10.91
C LEU A 212 -7.10 -0.88 -12.10
N LEU A 213 -5.86 -0.39 -12.01
CA LEU A 213 -4.85 -0.60 -13.05
C LEU A 213 -4.52 -2.09 -13.21
N ALA A 214 -4.35 -2.81 -12.09
CA ALA A 214 -4.10 -4.25 -12.12
C ALA A 214 -5.29 -5.03 -12.73
N ALA A 215 -6.52 -4.70 -12.35
CA ALA A 215 -7.72 -5.31 -12.91
C ALA A 215 -7.88 -4.99 -14.41
N LYS A 216 -7.56 -3.76 -14.82
CA LYS A 216 -7.57 -3.36 -16.24
C LYS A 216 -6.54 -4.15 -17.06
N GLU A 217 -5.30 -4.26 -16.59
CA GLU A 217 -4.25 -5.04 -17.27
C GLU A 217 -4.65 -6.50 -17.43
N LEU A 218 -5.26 -7.09 -16.40
CA LEU A 218 -5.77 -8.46 -16.45
C LEU A 218 -6.89 -8.61 -17.50
N ALA A 219 -7.85 -7.69 -17.51
CA ALA A 219 -8.95 -7.69 -18.47
C ALA A 219 -8.47 -7.47 -19.92
N GLU A 220 -7.51 -6.58 -20.13
CA GLU A 220 -6.91 -6.33 -21.44
C GLU A 220 -6.10 -7.54 -21.96
N SER A 221 -5.36 -8.22 -21.05
CA SER A 221 -4.62 -9.43 -21.41
C SER A 221 -5.58 -10.58 -21.80
N ALA A 222 -6.66 -10.78 -21.03
CA ALA A 222 -7.70 -11.75 -21.34
C ALA A 222 -8.41 -11.44 -22.66
N SER A 223 -8.72 -10.16 -22.92
CA SER A 223 -9.35 -9.72 -24.19
C SER A 223 -8.43 -9.94 -25.38
N ARG A 224 -7.12 -9.66 -25.23
CA ARG A 224 -6.13 -9.92 -26.29
C ARG A 224 -6.00 -11.43 -26.59
N ALA A 225 -5.88 -12.25 -25.54
CA ALA A 225 -5.82 -13.70 -25.70
C ALA A 225 -7.07 -14.27 -26.41
N LYS A 226 -8.28 -13.76 -26.05
CA LYS A 226 -9.53 -14.13 -26.71
C LYS A 226 -9.56 -13.72 -28.19
N SER A 227 -9.06 -12.53 -28.53
CA SER A 227 -9.03 -12.04 -29.91
C SER A 227 -8.05 -12.86 -30.76
N GLU A 228 -6.88 -13.18 -30.21
CA GLU A 228 -5.87 -14.02 -30.83
C GLU A 228 -6.39 -15.45 -31.04
N PHE A 229 -7.09 -16.02 -30.06
CA PHE A 229 -7.79 -17.29 -30.17
C PHE A 229 -8.76 -17.31 -31.33
N LEU A 230 -9.65 -16.30 -31.44
CA LEU A 230 -10.64 -16.23 -32.54
C LEU A 230 -9.98 -16.04 -33.91
N ALA A 231 -8.91 -15.27 -34.01
CA ALA A 231 -8.15 -15.08 -35.24
C ALA A 231 -7.50 -16.38 -35.69
N ASN A 232 -6.86 -17.12 -34.79
CA ASN A 232 -6.23 -18.39 -35.04
C ASN A 232 -7.26 -19.45 -35.45
N MET A 233 -8.41 -19.53 -34.73
CA MET A 233 -9.53 -20.39 -35.12
C MET A 233 -9.98 -20.16 -36.57
N SER A 234 -10.19 -18.88 -36.93
CA SER A 234 -10.64 -18.53 -38.28
C SER A 234 -9.65 -18.97 -39.34
N HIS A 235 -8.35 -18.86 -39.06
CA HIS A 235 -7.30 -19.31 -39.97
C HIS A 235 -7.28 -20.84 -40.11
N GLU A 236 -7.28 -21.56 -38.99
CA GLU A 236 -7.22 -23.03 -38.96
C GLU A 236 -8.49 -23.71 -39.57
N LEU A 237 -9.66 -23.06 -39.49
CA LEU A 237 -10.88 -23.53 -40.16
C LEU A 237 -10.88 -23.23 -41.65
N ARG A 238 -10.30 -22.11 -42.09
CA ARG A 238 -10.29 -21.67 -43.48
C ARG A 238 -9.45 -22.58 -44.39
N THR A 239 -8.28 -23.04 -43.90
CA THR A 239 -7.34 -23.83 -44.67
C THR A 239 -7.96 -25.16 -45.20
N PRO A 240 -8.50 -26.06 -44.34
CA PRO A 240 -9.14 -27.29 -44.81
C PRO A 240 -10.41 -27.02 -45.62
N LEU A 241 -11.17 -25.96 -45.27
CA LEU A 241 -12.37 -25.61 -46.03
C LEU A 241 -12.03 -25.16 -47.44
N ASN A 242 -10.97 -24.37 -47.65
CA ASN A 242 -10.51 -23.98 -48.97
C ASN A 242 -10.00 -25.17 -49.78
N ALA A 243 -9.34 -26.14 -49.15
CA ALA A 243 -8.93 -27.40 -49.82
C ALA A 243 -10.15 -28.20 -50.28
N ILE A 244 -11.17 -28.37 -49.43
CA ILE A 244 -12.42 -29.05 -49.77
C ILE A 244 -13.08 -28.37 -50.99
N ILE A 245 -13.24 -27.04 -50.94
CA ILE A 245 -13.88 -26.26 -52.01
C ILE A 245 -13.05 -26.36 -53.30
N GLY A 246 -11.75 -26.15 -53.24
CA GLY A 246 -10.85 -26.13 -54.38
C GLY A 246 -10.78 -27.48 -55.09
N PHE A 247 -10.58 -28.57 -54.34
CA PHE A 247 -10.55 -29.92 -54.95
C PHE A 247 -11.94 -30.36 -55.47
N SER A 248 -13.02 -30.00 -54.78
CA SER A 248 -14.39 -30.22 -55.23
C SER A 248 -14.66 -29.49 -56.54
N GLU A 249 -14.21 -28.26 -56.71
CA GLU A 249 -14.35 -27.49 -57.97
C GLU A 249 -13.56 -28.12 -59.11
N ILE A 250 -12.32 -28.57 -58.85
CA ILE A 250 -11.49 -29.29 -59.84
C ILE A 250 -12.21 -30.54 -60.34
N ILE A 251 -12.79 -31.35 -59.44
CA ILE A 251 -13.54 -32.54 -59.78
C ILE A 251 -14.80 -32.15 -60.54
N LYS A 252 -15.59 -31.22 -60.08
CA LYS A 252 -16.84 -30.73 -60.67
C LYS A 252 -16.65 -30.24 -62.12
N THR A 253 -15.59 -29.43 -62.30
CA THR A 253 -15.30 -28.84 -63.61
C THR A 253 -14.56 -29.83 -64.59
N ARG A 254 -14.17 -31.00 -64.08
CA ARG A 254 -13.38 -31.97 -64.83
C ARG A 254 -12.12 -31.39 -65.48
N LYS A 255 -11.42 -30.51 -64.75
CA LYS A 255 -10.29 -29.64 -65.18
C LYS A 255 -9.18 -30.47 -65.91
N PHE A 256 -9.01 -31.75 -65.58
CA PHE A 256 -7.98 -32.63 -66.14
C PHE A 256 -8.58 -33.65 -67.10
N GLY A 257 -9.82 -33.46 -67.59
CA GLY A 257 -10.55 -34.40 -68.51
C GLY A 257 -11.44 -35.37 -67.71
N PRO A 258 -12.38 -36.06 -68.43
CA PRO A 258 -13.45 -36.80 -67.79
C PRO A 258 -13.00 -38.11 -67.08
N ALA A 259 -11.82 -38.64 -67.41
CA ALA A 259 -11.30 -39.90 -66.86
C ALA A 259 -9.92 -39.77 -66.19
N SER A 260 -9.63 -38.61 -65.59
CA SER A 260 -8.34 -38.40 -64.97
C SER A 260 -8.17 -39.28 -63.72
N GLU A 261 -7.04 -39.98 -63.60
CA GLU A 261 -6.63 -40.77 -62.41
C GLU A 261 -6.34 -39.94 -61.18
N ARG A 262 -6.32 -38.59 -61.28
CA ARG A 262 -6.11 -37.64 -60.13
C ARG A 262 -7.39 -37.41 -59.34
N TYR A 263 -8.56 -37.71 -59.83
CA TYR A 263 -9.82 -37.44 -59.10
C TYR A 263 -9.98 -38.24 -57.80
N PRO A 264 -9.58 -39.56 -57.77
CA PRO A 264 -9.55 -40.26 -56.47
C PRO A 264 -8.65 -39.62 -55.42
N ASP A 265 -7.47 -39.11 -55.81
CA ASP A 265 -6.55 -38.43 -54.88
C ASP A 265 -7.20 -37.15 -54.34
N TYR A 266 -7.79 -36.32 -55.20
CA TYR A 266 -8.52 -35.11 -54.77
C TYR A 266 -9.75 -35.45 -53.92
N ALA A 267 -10.45 -36.53 -54.16
CA ALA A 267 -11.53 -37.01 -53.30
C ALA A 267 -11.00 -37.44 -51.92
N GLY A 268 -9.83 -38.09 -51.91
CA GLY A 268 -9.10 -38.41 -50.68
C GLY A 268 -8.72 -37.16 -49.89
N ASP A 269 -8.19 -36.12 -50.55
CA ASP A 269 -7.83 -34.84 -49.92
C ASP A 269 -9.05 -34.11 -49.35
N ILE A 270 -10.20 -34.17 -50.06
CA ILE A 270 -11.48 -33.63 -49.56
C ILE A 270 -11.92 -34.36 -48.29
N PHE A 271 -11.88 -35.70 -48.31
CA PHE A 271 -12.26 -36.51 -47.16
C PHE A 271 -11.37 -36.25 -45.94
N ASN A 272 -10.05 -36.21 -46.16
CA ASN A 272 -9.08 -35.94 -45.11
C ASN A 272 -9.25 -34.52 -44.51
N SER A 273 -9.42 -33.51 -45.38
CA SER A 273 -9.67 -32.13 -44.96
C SER A 273 -10.99 -31.98 -44.20
N GLY A 274 -12.04 -32.68 -44.63
CA GLY A 274 -13.35 -32.72 -43.95
C GLY A 274 -13.28 -33.36 -42.57
N THR A 275 -12.56 -34.48 -42.47
CA THR A 275 -12.36 -35.19 -41.20
C THR A 275 -11.54 -34.34 -40.25
N HIS A 276 -10.49 -33.69 -40.75
CA HIS A 276 -9.68 -32.76 -39.95
C HIS A 276 -10.49 -31.55 -39.45
N LEU A 277 -11.33 -30.97 -40.32
CA LEU A 277 -12.20 -29.85 -39.94
C LEU A 277 -13.20 -30.24 -38.85
N LEU A 278 -13.79 -31.43 -38.94
CA LEU A 278 -14.71 -31.94 -37.93
C LEU A 278 -14.02 -32.15 -36.57
N ALA A 279 -12.79 -32.70 -36.59
CA ALA A 279 -11.99 -32.85 -35.37
C ALA A 279 -11.70 -31.51 -34.71
N LEU A 280 -11.27 -30.51 -35.50
CA LEU A 280 -11.05 -29.12 -35.04
C LEU A 280 -12.29 -28.52 -34.38
N ILE A 281 -13.46 -28.62 -35.02
CA ILE A 281 -14.72 -28.09 -34.46
C ILE A 281 -15.04 -28.75 -33.11
N ASN A 282 -14.87 -30.09 -33.04
CA ASN A 282 -15.11 -30.84 -31.82
C ASN A 282 -14.15 -30.43 -30.68
N ASP A 283 -12.87 -30.21 -30.96
CA ASP A 283 -11.88 -29.75 -29.99
C ASP A 283 -12.21 -28.35 -29.47
N ILE A 284 -12.60 -27.43 -30.36
CA ILE A 284 -13.04 -26.07 -29.98
C ILE A 284 -14.29 -26.10 -29.10
N LEU A 285 -15.29 -26.93 -29.46
CA LEU A 285 -16.51 -27.07 -28.66
C LEU A 285 -16.23 -27.69 -27.29
N ASN A 286 -15.32 -28.67 -27.20
CA ASN A 286 -14.89 -29.26 -25.94
C ASN A 286 -14.15 -28.23 -25.07
N LEU A 287 -13.22 -27.47 -25.65
CA LEU A 287 -12.48 -26.41 -24.93
C LEU A 287 -13.44 -25.33 -24.41
N SER A 288 -14.39 -24.88 -25.26
CA SER A 288 -15.40 -23.88 -24.85
C SER A 288 -16.29 -24.38 -23.71
N LYS A 289 -16.69 -25.64 -23.69
CA LYS A 289 -17.47 -26.25 -22.60
C LYS A 289 -16.66 -26.41 -21.33
N LEU A 290 -15.34 -26.72 -21.45
CA LEU A 290 -14.42 -26.77 -20.30
C LEU A 290 -14.24 -25.40 -19.66
N GLU A 291 -13.94 -24.37 -20.46
CA GLU A 291 -13.78 -22.99 -19.98
C GLU A 291 -15.05 -22.43 -19.32
N ALA A 292 -16.22 -22.81 -19.83
CA ALA A 292 -17.52 -22.45 -19.25
C ALA A 292 -17.90 -23.29 -18.00
N GLY A 293 -17.09 -24.27 -17.59
CA GLY A 293 -17.41 -25.18 -16.49
C GLY A 293 -18.64 -26.07 -16.76
N GLN A 294 -19.03 -26.22 -18.02
CA GLN A 294 -20.24 -26.96 -18.42
C GLN A 294 -19.98 -28.43 -18.75
N LEU A 295 -18.71 -28.86 -18.75
CA LEU A 295 -18.38 -30.24 -19.03
C LEU A 295 -18.47 -31.07 -17.75
N VAL A 296 -19.41 -31.98 -17.68
CA VAL A 296 -19.62 -32.92 -16.59
C VAL A 296 -19.02 -34.25 -16.95
N LEU A 297 -18.15 -34.79 -16.08
CA LEU A 297 -17.55 -36.11 -16.25
C LEU A 297 -18.59 -37.21 -16.02
N GLN A 298 -18.57 -38.21 -16.89
CA GLN A 298 -19.28 -39.48 -16.71
C GLN A 298 -18.30 -40.49 -16.09
N ASP A 299 -18.21 -40.48 -14.75
CA ASP A 299 -17.29 -41.34 -14.00
C ASP A 299 -17.79 -42.78 -14.01
N ASP A 300 -17.01 -43.64 -14.63
CA ASP A 300 -17.18 -45.07 -14.67
C ASP A 300 -15.94 -45.83 -14.16
N ASN A 301 -16.06 -47.12 -13.90
CA ASN A 301 -14.93 -47.97 -13.62
C ASN A 301 -14.25 -48.36 -14.94
N VAL A 302 -13.10 -47.74 -15.19
CA VAL A 302 -12.36 -47.90 -16.45
C VAL A 302 -11.18 -48.87 -16.24
N ASP A 303 -11.07 -49.88 -17.08
CA ASP A 303 -9.86 -50.69 -17.19
C ASP A 303 -8.81 -49.90 -18.00
N LEU A 304 -7.76 -49.45 -17.31
CA LEU A 304 -6.71 -48.66 -17.92
C LEU A 304 -5.95 -49.44 -18.99
N ALA A 305 -5.69 -50.73 -18.78
CA ALA A 305 -4.93 -51.54 -19.70
C ALA A 305 -5.70 -51.70 -21.04
N THR A 306 -7.00 -51.98 -20.96
CA THR A 306 -7.88 -52.05 -22.14
C THR A 306 -7.96 -50.69 -22.87
N SER A 307 -8.10 -49.59 -22.13
CA SER A 307 -8.18 -48.25 -22.70
C SER A 307 -6.87 -47.81 -23.37
N VAL A 308 -5.71 -48.11 -22.77
CA VAL A 308 -4.39 -47.85 -23.36
C VAL A 308 -4.19 -48.71 -24.62
N ALA A 309 -4.48 -50.03 -24.56
CA ALA A 309 -4.34 -50.92 -25.69
C ALA A 309 -5.21 -50.44 -26.89
N ALA A 310 -6.45 -50.03 -26.62
CA ALA A 310 -7.32 -49.48 -27.68
C ALA A 310 -6.78 -48.20 -28.31
N CYS A 311 -6.16 -47.30 -27.50
CA CYS A 311 -5.53 -46.06 -28.02
C CYS A 311 -4.24 -46.35 -28.80
N VAL A 312 -3.44 -47.30 -28.33
CA VAL A 312 -2.21 -47.74 -28.99
C VAL A 312 -2.51 -48.33 -30.34
N SER A 313 -3.52 -49.25 -30.47
CA SER A 313 -3.88 -49.86 -31.76
C SER A 313 -4.35 -48.83 -32.79
N LEU A 314 -4.89 -47.70 -32.40
CA LEU A 314 -5.28 -46.62 -33.33
C LEU A 314 -4.07 -45.93 -33.98
N VAL A 315 -2.93 -45.83 -33.25
CA VAL A 315 -1.72 -45.16 -33.78
C VAL A 315 -0.65 -46.15 -34.25
N GLU A 316 -0.79 -47.44 -33.96
CA GLU A 316 0.20 -48.47 -34.25
C GLU A 316 0.52 -48.59 -35.74
N MET A 317 -0.48 -48.57 -36.61
CA MET A 317 -0.28 -48.62 -38.04
C MET A 317 0.52 -47.42 -38.56
N GLN A 318 0.21 -46.22 -38.04
CA GLN A 318 0.91 -45.00 -38.40
C GLN A 318 2.35 -45.00 -37.85
N ALA A 319 2.57 -45.48 -36.63
CA ALA A 319 3.90 -45.65 -36.05
C ALA A 319 4.75 -46.62 -36.85
N GLN A 320 4.19 -47.80 -37.26
CA GLN A 320 4.85 -48.76 -38.10
C GLN A 320 5.21 -48.22 -39.49
N GLN A 321 4.29 -47.51 -40.15
CA GLN A 321 4.55 -46.83 -41.44
C GLN A 321 5.65 -45.77 -41.34
N SER A 322 5.80 -45.15 -40.18
CA SER A 322 6.84 -44.14 -39.90
C SER A 322 8.12 -44.77 -39.34
N GLY A 323 8.23 -46.09 -39.22
CA GLY A 323 9.43 -46.79 -38.69
C GLY A 323 9.67 -46.53 -37.19
N ILE A 324 8.62 -46.24 -36.40
CA ILE A 324 8.71 -45.91 -35.00
C ILE A 324 8.37 -47.14 -34.14
N GLN A 325 9.19 -47.43 -33.14
CA GLN A 325 8.93 -48.51 -32.17
C GLN A 325 7.99 -47.98 -31.05
N LEU A 326 6.92 -48.76 -30.82
CA LEU A 326 5.93 -48.44 -29.81
C LEU A 326 5.94 -49.51 -28.71
N SER A 327 6.12 -49.14 -27.47
CA SER A 327 6.20 -50.02 -26.31
C SER A 327 5.22 -49.61 -25.21
N VAL A 328 4.64 -50.59 -24.50
CA VAL A 328 3.69 -50.38 -23.41
C VAL A 328 4.17 -51.13 -22.19
N ALA A 329 4.35 -50.42 -21.07
CA ALA A 329 4.80 -50.94 -19.79
C ALA A 329 3.91 -50.44 -18.64
N LEU A 330 2.75 -51.04 -18.47
CA LEU A 330 1.82 -50.70 -17.42
C LEU A 330 2.14 -51.47 -16.13
N ASP A 331 1.97 -50.80 -15.00
CA ASP A 331 2.10 -51.40 -13.69
C ASP A 331 1.00 -52.46 -13.47
N SER A 332 1.42 -53.69 -13.11
CA SER A 332 0.55 -54.85 -12.96
C SER A 332 -0.51 -54.70 -11.87
N ASP A 333 -0.27 -53.80 -10.89
CA ASP A 333 -1.14 -53.60 -9.73
C ASP A 333 -2.25 -52.55 -9.99
N THR A 334 -2.26 -51.92 -11.16
CA THR A 334 -3.17 -50.81 -11.45
C THR A 334 -4.01 -51.09 -12.67
N HIS A 335 -5.11 -51.81 -12.51
CA HIS A 335 -5.98 -52.18 -13.63
C HIS A 335 -7.23 -51.34 -13.78
N ALA A 336 -7.74 -50.73 -12.72
CA ALA A 336 -8.99 -49.98 -12.75
C ALA A 336 -8.87 -48.59 -12.15
N ILE A 337 -9.44 -47.62 -12.84
CA ILE A 337 -9.55 -46.23 -12.38
C ILE A 337 -11.00 -45.78 -12.46
N ARG A 338 -11.41 -44.86 -11.59
CA ARG A 338 -12.70 -44.17 -11.67
C ARG A 338 -12.54 -42.90 -12.48
N ALA A 339 -13.04 -42.91 -13.74
CA ALA A 339 -12.84 -41.81 -14.66
C ALA A 339 -13.90 -41.82 -15.80
N ASP A 340 -13.98 -40.75 -16.56
CA ASP A 340 -14.70 -40.76 -17.85
C ASP A 340 -13.79 -41.38 -18.90
N GLU A 341 -14.12 -42.63 -19.32
CA GLU A 341 -13.32 -43.41 -20.28
C GLU A 341 -13.08 -42.63 -21.57
N ARG A 342 -14.10 -41.99 -22.09
CA ARG A 342 -13.99 -41.24 -23.37
C ARG A 342 -12.98 -40.09 -23.23
N ARG A 343 -12.96 -39.45 -22.11
CA ARG A 343 -12.03 -38.33 -21.84
C ARG A 343 -10.60 -38.80 -21.59
N ILE A 344 -10.42 -39.88 -20.86
CA ILE A 344 -9.08 -40.48 -20.68
C ILE A 344 -8.53 -40.98 -22.02
N ARG A 345 -9.35 -41.62 -22.84
CA ARG A 345 -8.94 -42.04 -24.19
C ARG A 345 -8.59 -40.83 -25.08
N GLN A 346 -9.33 -39.73 -24.98
CA GLN A 346 -9.02 -38.48 -25.69
C GLN A 346 -7.66 -37.92 -25.27
N VAL A 347 -7.35 -37.90 -23.95
CA VAL A 347 -6.02 -37.52 -23.44
C VAL A 347 -4.94 -38.40 -24.06
N LEU A 348 -5.08 -39.73 -23.95
CA LEU A 348 -4.11 -40.70 -24.49
C LEU A 348 -3.90 -40.55 -25.99
N ILE A 349 -4.97 -40.42 -26.76
CA ILE A 349 -4.89 -40.26 -28.22
C ILE A 349 -4.18 -38.95 -28.58
N ASN A 350 -4.47 -37.84 -27.90
CA ASN A 350 -3.78 -36.58 -28.12
C ASN A 350 -2.27 -36.68 -27.85
N LEU A 351 -1.87 -37.37 -26.79
CA LEU A 351 -0.46 -37.55 -26.45
C LEU A 351 0.23 -38.50 -27.45
N LEU A 352 -0.38 -39.63 -27.75
CA LEU A 352 0.16 -40.64 -28.69
C LEU A 352 0.28 -40.10 -30.12
N SER A 353 -0.73 -39.40 -30.61
CA SER A 353 -0.69 -38.82 -31.97
C SER A 353 0.41 -37.74 -32.06
N ASN A 354 0.62 -36.94 -31.03
CA ASN A 354 1.74 -36.00 -30.97
C ASN A 354 3.08 -36.75 -30.97
N ALA A 355 3.23 -37.79 -30.16
CA ALA A 355 4.44 -38.60 -30.10
C ALA A 355 4.79 -39.19 -31.48
N VAL A 356 3.82 -39.83 -32.17
CA VAL A 356 4.02 -40.39 -33.53
C VAL A 356 4.39 -39.30 -34.54
N LYS A 357 3.76 -38.16 -34.43
CA LYS A 357 3.94 -37.05 -35.36
C LYS A 357 5.34 -36.41 -35.25
N PHE A 358 5.90 -36.29 -34.04
CA PHE A 358 7.14 -35.57 -33.78
C PHE A 358 8.35 -36.49 -33.58
N THR A 359 8.16 -37.79 -33.60
CA THR A 359 9.28 -38.76 -33.54
C THR A 359 9.76 -39.08 -34.95
N PRO A 360 11.05 -38.95 -35.24
CA PRO A 360 11.61 -39.37 -36.55
C PRO A 360 11.67 -40.88 -36.68
N GLU A 361 11.88 -41.34 -37.92
CA GLU A 361 12.10 -42.77 -38.25
C GLU A 361 13.22 -43.35 -37.39
N GLY A 362 13.02 -44.56 -36.87
CA GLY A 362 13.93 -45.24 -35.94
C GLY A 362 13.79 -44.84 -34.49
N GLY A 363 12.89 -43.89 -34.16
CA GLY A 363 12.64 -43.47 -32.78
C GLY A 363 11.74 -44.42 -31.99
N GLU A 364 11.61 -44.18 -30.71
CA GLU A 364 10.81 -44.96 -29.76
C GLU A 364 9.74 -44.12 -29.08
N ILE A 365 8.54 -44.72 -28.90
CA ILE A 365 7.46 -44.18 -28.07
C ILE A 365 7.15 -45.19 -26.98
N ARG A 366 7.09 -44.73 -25.74
CA ARG A 366 6.78 -45.57 -24.58
C ARG A 366 5.58 -45.04 -23.84
N VAL A 367 4.61 -45.89 -23.55
CA VAL A 367 3.52 -45.65 -22.62
C VAL A 367 3.79 -46.44 -21.34
N SER A 368 3.81 -45.78 -20.22
CA SER A 368 4.02 -46.43 -18.93
C SER A 368 3.06 -45.90 -17.86
N SER A 369 2.78 -46.73 -16.85
CA SER A 369 2.08 -46.29 -15.64
C SER A 369 2.88 -46.68 -14.42
N ALA A 370 2.78 -45.88 -13.38
CA ALA A 370 3.39 -46.15 -12.09
C ALA A 370 2.51 -45.61 -10.97
N ARG A 371 2.32 -46.40 -9.93
CA ARG A 371 1.67 -45.95 -8.69
C ARG A 371 2.64 -45.10 -7.88
N ARG A 372 2.20 -43.94 -7.44
CA ARG A 372 2.94 -43.00 -6.59
C ARG A 372 2.07 -42.63 -5.39
N ASP A 373 2.68 -42.06 -4.37
CA ASP A 373 1.94 -41.55 -3.19
C ASP A 373 0.88 -40.51 -3.59
N SER A 374 1.16 -39.74 -4.65
CA SER A 374 0.26 -38.70 -5.22
C SER A 374 -0.85 -39.28 -6.11
N GLY A 375 -0.92 -40.61 -6.34
CA GLY A 375 -1.91 -41.26 -7.19
C GLY A 375 -1.28 -42.15 -8.27
N LEU A 376 -1.99 -42.29 -9.38
CA LEU A 376 -1.55 -43.06 -10.56
C LEU A 376 -0.96 -42.14 -11.61
N ALA A 377 0.35 -42.23 -11.84
CA ALA A 377 1.04 -41.55 -12.92
C ALA A 377 0.92 -42.36 -14.22
N ILE A 378 0.52 -41.74 -15.31
CA ILE A 378 0.51 -42.30 -16.65
C ILE A 378 1.43 -41.39 -17.48
N THR A 379 2.43 -42.01 -18.14
CA THR A 379 3.47 -41.28 -18.86
C THR A 379 3.51 -41.74 -20.31
N VAL A 380 3.53 -40.80 -21.25
CA VAL A 380 3.84 -41.02 -22.65
C VAL A 380 5.17 -40.30 -22.93
N SER A 381 6.18 -41.07 -23.32
CA SER A 381 7.52 -40.58 -23.65
C SER A 381 7.88 -40.89 -25.09
N ASP A 382 8.48 -39.96 -25.80
CA ASP A 382 9.00 -40.09 -27.12
C ASP A 382 10.47 -39.66 -27.23
N THR A 383 11.18 -40.19 -28.22
CA THR A 383 12.55 -39.80 -28.57
C THR A 383 12.58 -38.83 -29.75
N GLY A 384 11.58 -37.96 -29.83
CA GLY A 384 11.37 -37.04 -30.94
C GLY A 384 12.24 -35.80 -30.90
N ILE A 385 11.86 -34.82 -31.70
CA ILE A 385 12.60 -33.55 -31.83
C ILE A 385 12.63 -32.70 -30.54
N GLY A 386 11.72 -32.99 -29.61
CA GLY A 386 11.58 -32.27 -28.36
C GLY A 386 11.11 -30.82 -28.52
N ILE A 387 10.95 -30.14 -27.37
CA ILE A 387 10.50 -28.76 -27.23
C ILE A 387 11.56 -28.01 -26.41
N ALA A 388 11.93 -26.80 -26.84
CA ALA A 388 12.80 -25.94 -26.04
C ALA A 388 12.11 -25.55 -24.72
N PRO A 389 12.81 -25.50 -23.58
CA PRO A 389 12.19 -25.19 -22.29
C PRO A 389 11.40 -23.87 -22.29
N GLU A 390 11.87 -22.86 -23.00
CA GLU A 390 11.20 -21.57 -23.18
C GLU A 390 9.89 -21.64 -23.96
N ASP A 391 9.75 -22.66 -24.82
CA ASP A 391 8.57 -22.85 -25.68
C ASP A 391 7.50 -23.78 -25.08
N ILE A 392 7.80 -24.50 -24.00
CA ILE A 392 6.85 -25.41 -23.35
C ILE A 392 5.58 -24.63 -22.91
N ALA A 393 5.77 -23.46 -22.30
CA ALA A 393 4.65 -22.63 -21.89
C ALA A 393 3.76 -22.23 -23.08
N LYS A 394 4.35 -21.93 -24.23
CA LYS A 394 3.64 -21.62 -25.47
C LYS A 394 2.90 -22.84 -26.02
N ALA A 395 3.52 -24.00 -26.02
CA ALA A 395 2.90 -25.25 -26.47
C ALA A 395 1.68 -25.68 -25.63
N MET A 396 1.62 -25.19 -24.37
CA MET A 396 0.52 -25.43 -23.44
C MET A 396 -0.63 -24.41 -23.55
N THR A 397 -0.51 -23.40 -24.43
CA THR A 397 -1.61 -22.46 -24.72
C THR A 397 -2.44 -22.94 -25.93
N PRO A 398 -3.77 -22.70 -25.97
CA PRO A 398 -4.58 -23.01 -27.13
C PRO A 398 -4.02 -22.39 -28.41
N PHE A 399 -3.88 -23.17 -29.47
CA PHE A 399 -3.25 -22.83 -30.75
C PHE A 399 -1.75 -22.43 -30.62
N GLY A 400 -1.15 -22.66 -29.48
CA GLY A 400 0.27 -22.43 -29.25
C GLY A 400 1.11 -23.41 -30.04
N GLN A 401 1.74 -22.94 -31.10
CA GLN A 401 2.64 -23.72 -31.95
C GLN A 401 4.06 -23.17 -31.80
N VAL A 402 5.02 -24.10 -31.64
CA VAL A 402 6.45 -23.76 -31.61
C VAL A 402 6.95 -23.62 -33.05
N GLU A 403 7.55 -22.49 -33.39
CA GLU A 403 8.12 -22.29 -34.74
C GLU A 403 9.39 -23.10 -34.91
N SER A 404 9.30 -24.20 -35.65
CA SER A 404 10.46 -24.98 -36.05
C SER A 404 10.53 -25.17 -37.58
N LYS A 405 11.72 -25.40 -38.13
CA LYS A 405 11.90 -25.73 -39.56
C LYS A 405 11.12 -26.98 -39.97
N VAL A 406 10.71 -27.80 -39.02
CA VAL A 406 9.94 -29.04 -39.18
C VAL A 406 8.42 -28.75 -39.37
N ARG A 407 7.95 -27.55 -39.01
CA ARG A 407 6.52 -27.12 -39.14
C ARG A 407 5.93 -27.30 -40.50
N ARG A 408 6.72 -27.15 -41.57
CA ARG A 408 6.23 -27.36 -42.97
C ARG A 408 5.86 -28.82 -43.31
N LYS A 409 6.28 -29.77 -42.49
CA LYS A 409 6.04 -31.19 -42.73
C LYS A 409 4.87 -31.76 -41.87
N TYR A 410 4.56 -31.11 -40.76
CA TYR A 410 3.58 -31.66 -39.80
C TYR A 410 2.59 -30.59 -39.34
N GLU A 411 1.43 -30.55 -39.96
CA GLU A 411 0.28 -29.72 -39.59
C GLU A 411 -0.33 -30.18 -38.25
N GLY A 412 -0.73 -29.23 -37.38
CA GLY A 412 -1.43 -29.56 -36.15
C GLY A 412 -2.14 -28.35 -35.60
N THR A 413 -3.22 -28.59 -34.89
CA THR A 413 -4.14 -27.56 -34.41
C THR A 413 -3.60 -26.73 -33.20
N GLY A 414 -2.61 -27.25 -32.48
CA GLY A 414 -2.15 -26.68 -31.23
C GLY A 414 -3.17 -26.76 -30.08
N LEU A 415 -4.24 -27.56 -30.23
CA LEU A 415 -5.28 -27.75 -29.24
C LEU A 415 -5.10 -29.01 -28.38
N GLY A 416 -4.36 -30.01 -28.87
CA GLY A 416 -4.27 -31.33 -28.22
C GLY A 416 -3.69 -31.29 -26.80
N LEU A 417 -2.51 -30.65 -26.60
CA LEU A 417 -1.89 -30.57 -25.28
C LEU A 417 -2.69 -29.72 -24.28
N PRO A 418 -3.17 -28.51 -24.63
CA PRO A 418 -4.06 -27.74 -23.76
C PRO A 418 -5.33 -28.48 -23.35
N LEU A 419 -5.98 -29.16 -24.31
CA LEU A 419 -7.18 -29.94 -24.05
C LEU A 419 -6.89 -31.12 -23.12
N ALA A 420 -5.80 -31.87 -23.38
CA ALA A 420 -5.38 -32.98 -22.52
C ALA A 420 -5.14 -32.54 -21.09
N LYS A 421 -4.44 -31.42 -20.89
CA LYS A 421 -4.22 -30.81 -19.56
C LYS A 421 -5.54 -30.51 -18.87
N GLN A 422 -6.44 -29.79 -19.51
CA GLN A 422 -7.72 -29.41 -18.89
C GLN A 422 -8.61 -30.62 -18.56
N LEU A 423 -8.61 -31.65 -19.42
CA LEU A 423 -9.32 -32.88 -19.12
C LEU A 423 -8.77 -33.61 -17.89
N VAL A 424 -7.45 -33.66 -17.74
CA VAL A 424 -6.80 -34.24 -16.55
C VAL A 424 -7.11 -33.42 -15.30
N GLU A 425 -7.01 -32.09 -15.38
CA GLU A 425 -7.35 -31.17 -14.27
C GLU A 425 -8.84 -31.31 -13.87
N LEU A 426 -9.74 -31.50 -14.82
CA LEU A 426 -11.16 -31.77 -14.53
C LEU A 426 -11.36 -33.08 -13.75
N HIS A 427 -10.49 -34.10 -13.96
CA HIS A 427 -10.45 -35.31 -13.13
C HIS A 427 -9.79 -35.12 -11.77
N GLY A 428 -9.38 -33.89 -11.40
CA GLY A 428 -8.63 -33.59 -10.17
C GLY A 428 -7.16 -33.97 -10.23
N GLY A 429 -6.66 -34.31 -11.42
CA GLY A 429 -5.28 -34.73 -11.66
C GLY A 429 -4.31 -33.58 -11.91
N THR A 430 -3.04 -33.91 -12.05
CA THR A 430 -1.97 -32.98 -12.44
C THR A 430 -1.37 -33.39 -13.78
N PHE A 431 -0.85 -32.41 -14.53
CA PHE A 431 -0.29 -32.60 -15.86
C PHE A 431 1.08 -31.92 -15.97
N SER A 432 2.11 -32.63 -16.40
CA SER A 432 3.46 -32.11 -16.56
C SER A 432 4.06 -32.51 -17.91
N VAL A 433 4.88 -31.62 -18.46
CA VAL A 433 5.65 -31.84 -19.70
C VAL A 433 7.11 -31.57 -19.42
N GLU A 434 7.94 -32.56 -19.71
CA GLU A 434 9.39 -32.48 -19.64
C GLU A 434 9.93 -32.71 -21.05
N SER A 435 10.69 -31.77 -21.60
CA SER A 435 11.20 -31.88 -22.95
C SER A 435 12.49 -31.08 -23.12
N ALA A 436 13.37 -31.55 -23.99
CA ALA A 436 14.55 -30.84 -24.44
C ALA A 436 14.74 -31.08 -25.95
N LEU A 437 15.32 -30.09 -26.63
CA LEU A 437 15.56 -30.22 -28.10
C LEU A 437 16.42 -31.42 -28.40
N ASN A 438 15.94 -32.23 -29.37
CA ASN A 438 16.57 -33.46 -29.84
C ASN A 438 16.73 -34.59 -28.79
N ALA A 439 16.06 -34.45 -27.64
CA ALA A 439 16.05 -35.46 -26.58
C ALA A 439 14.66 -36.10 -26.37
N GLY A 440 13.66 -35.60 -27.12
CA GLY A 440 12.28 -36.08 -27.05
C GLY A 440 11.42 -35.33 -26.04
N THR A 441 10.22 -35.82 -25.83
CA THR A 441 9.23 -35.26 -24.91
C THR A 441 8.66 -36.35 -24.02
N THR A 442 8.53 -36.04 -22.75
CA THR A 442 7.86 -36.88 -21.74
C THR A 442 6.69 -36.12 -21.17
N VAL A 443 5.48 -36.60 -21.40
CA VAL A 443 4.26 -36.05 -20.83
C VAL A 443 3.76 -36.99 -19.76
N THR A 444 3.61 -36.50 -18.55
CA THR A 444 3.08 -37.26 -17.40
C THR A 444 1.82 -36.60 -16.88
N PHE A 445 0.76 -37.39 -16.74
CA PHE A 445 -0.40 -36.97 -15.99
C PHE A 445 -0.65 -37.92 -14.82
N VAL A 446 -1.09 -37.34 -13.69
CA VAL A 446 -1.32 -38.10 -12.46
C VAL A 446 -2.78 -37.96 -12.07
N LEU A 447 -3.46 -39.08 -11.96
CA LEU A 447 -4.82 -39.15 -11.40
C LEU A 447 -4.71 -39.29 -9.88
N PRO A 448 -5.52 -38.56 -9.09
CA PRO A 448 -5.41 -38.59 -7.63
C PRO A 448 -5.77 -39.95 -7.05
N PRO A 449 -5.30 -40.27 -5.82
CA PRO A 449 -5.47 -41.59 -5.22
C PRO A 449 -6.92 -42.06 -5.09
N GLU A 450 -7.88 -41.12 -4.95
CA GLU A 450 -9.31 -41.39 -4.82
C GLU A 450 -9.92 -41.96 -6.11
N ARG A 451 -9.22 -41.76 -7.23
CA ARG A 451 -9.62 -42.31 -8.56
C ARG A 451 -8.98 -43.65 -8.89
N VAL A 452 -8.06 -44.10 -8.07
CA VAL A 452 -7.37 -45.39 -8.28
C VAL A 452 -8.11 -46.48 -7.54
N LEU A 453 -8.73 -47.38 -8.27
CA LEU A 453 -9.45 -48.51 -7.68
C LEU A 453 -8.48 -49.64 -7.40
N CYS A 454 -8.30 -49.95 -6.08
CA CYS A 454 -7.58 -51.15 -5.71
C CYS A 454 -8.40 -52.39 -6.11
N ARG A 455 -7.78 -53.37 -6.71
CA ARG A 455 -8.37 -54.70 -6.84
C ARG A 455 -8.53 -55.21 -5.42
N CYS A 456 -9.76 -55.22 -4.87
CA CYS A 456 -10.03 -56.04 -3.70
C CYS A 456 -9.77 -57.50 -4.16
N ALA A 457 -8.78 -58.12 -3.51
CA ALA A 457 -8.40 -59.48 -3.73
C ALA A 457 -9.56 -60.45 -3.45
#